data_7aa75a214359a98be010160b6b249450
#
_entry.id   7aa75a214359a98be010160b6b249450
#
_cell.length_a   1.000
_cell.length_b   1.000
_cell.length_c   1.000
_cell.angle_alpha   90.00
_cell.angle_beta   90.00
_cell.angle_gamma   90.00
#
_symmetry.space_group_name_H-M   'P 1'
#
loop_
_entity.id
_entity.type
_entity.pdbx_description
1 polymer ?
#
loop_
_entity_poly.entity_id
_entity_poly.type
_entity_poly.pdbx_seq_one_letter_code
_entity_poly.pdbx_strand_id
1 'polypeptide(L)'
;MLRYLSLRVLYTLPVVWLVVSLVFLLIHLVPGDPILQMLGEAAPPTDVQAARHAYGLDAPLREQYVHYWKGVLHGDLGPSLRFNQNVSSLIAQRYPYTLQLTLAALLVAVLLSIPAGVRSAQRRNRWDDRVISVVSLFGLSFPNFALGPILILFFAIKLGLLPVSGSGTLAHLVLPAITMGGALAAILTRMVRTSMLEELSQDYIRTARAKGLPEHIVVYRHALRNAMIPVITVLGLQFGALLAGAIVTETIFSWPGIGRLTIQAIGNRDYYLVQGCILAIGLTYVAVNFLTDLLYSVANPRIRQ
;
A
#
# COMPACT_ATOMS: atom_id res chain seq x y z
N MET A 1 13.89 -9.09 -23.93
CA MET A 1 13.81 -8.19 -22.77
C MET A 1 13.35 -6.78 -23.16
N LEU A 2 13.99 -6.10 -24.10
CA LEU A 2 13.58 -4.76 -24.57
C LEU A 2 12.13 -4.72 -25.09
N ARG A 3 11.70 -5.69 -25.91
CA ARG A 3 10.33 -5.80 -26.42
C ARG A 3 9.29 -5.95 -25.29
N TYR A 4 9.59 -6.75 -24.26
CA TYR A 4 8.70 -6.92 -23.10
C TYR A 4 8.60 -5.61 -22.32
N LEU A 5 9.73 -4.94 -22.08
CA LEU A 5 9.77 -3.65 -21.39
C LEU A 5 8.97 -2.58 -22.14
N SER A 6 9.18 -2.47 -23.47
CA SER A 6 8.47 -1.48 -24.29
C SER A 6 6.95 -1.72 -24.30
N LEU A 7 6.51 -2.98 -24.37
CA LEU A 7 5.10 -3.32 -24.28
C LEU A 7 4.50 -2.98 -22.91
N ARG A 8 5.24 -3.24 -21.81
CA ARG A 8 4.77 -2.88 -20.46
C ARG A 8 4.66 -1.38 -20.26
N VAL A 9 5.64 -0.60 -20.72
CA VAL A 9 5.56 0.86 -20.71
C VAL A 9 4.33 1.31 -21.53
N LEU A 10 4.14 0.76 -22.73
CA LEU A 10 3.02 1.10 -23.59
C LEU A 10 1.66 0.83 -22.95
N TYR A 11 1.50 -0.28 -22.22
CA TYR A 11 0.27 -0.60 -21.47
C TYR A 11 0.11 0.24 -20.19
N THR A 12 1.17 0.71 -19.59
CA THR A 12 1.12 1.56 -18.39
C THR A 12 0.67 2.99 -18.72
N LEU A 13 1.04 3.53 -19.89
CA LEU A 13 0.67 4.89 -20.30
C LEU A 13 -0.85 5.15 -20.32
N PRO A 14 -1.70 4.28 -20.93
CA PRO A 14 -3.15 4.46 -20.86
C PRO A 14 -3.69 4.41 -19.44
N VAL A 15 -3.10 3.60 -18.55
CA VAL A 15 -3.53 3.51 -17.16
C VAL A 15 -3.19 4.80 -16.41
N VAL A 16 -1.99 5.34 -16.59
CA VAL A 16 -1.59 6.65 -16.03
C VAL A 16 -2.52 7.75 -16.53
N TRP A 17 -2.77 7.78 -17.87
CA TRP A 17 -3.68 8.75 -18.45
C TRP A 17 -5.09 8.64 -17.85
N LEU A 18 -5.60 7.42 -17.69
CA LEU A 18 -6.91 7.19 -17.07
C LEU A 18 -6.96 7.66 -15.62
N VAL A 19 -5.95 7.33 -14.81
CA VAL A 19 -5.86 7.75 -13.40
C VAL A 19 -5.86 9.28 -13.30
N VAL A 20 -5.00 9.96 -14.06
CA VAL A 20 -4.91 11.42 -14.04
C VAL A 20 -6.23 12.04 -14.48
N SER A 21 -6.88 11.50 -15.52
CA SER A 21 -8.17 12.00 -16.03
C SER A 21 -9.31 11.79 -15.04
N LEU A 22 -9.39 10.62 -14.41
CA LEU A 22 -10.40 10.36 -13.38
C LEU A 22 -10.22 11.26 -12.16
N VAL A 23 -8.99 11.47 -11.74
CA VAL A 23 -8.68 12.37 -10.62
C VAL A 23 -9.02 13.82 -10.97
N PHE A 24 -8.77 14.25 -12.21
CA PHE A 24 -9.24 15.57 -12.69
C PHE A 24 -10.76 15.70 -12.59
N LEU A 25 -11.50 14.70 -13.06
CA LEU A 25 -12.96 14.72 -13.03
C LEU A 25 -13.54 14.72 -11.62
N LEU A 26 -12.80 14.28 -10.61
CA LEU A 26 -13.26 14.19 -9.22
C LEU A 26 -13.80 15.52 -8.69
N ILE A 27 -13.12 16.65 -8.95
CA ILE A 27 -13.57 17.98 -8.55
C ILE A 27 -14.90 18.36 -9.22
N HIS A 28 -15.09 17.94 -10.47
CA HIS A 28 -16.27 18.28 -11.27
C HIS A 28 -17.47 17.37 -11.01
N LEU A 29 -17.25 16.19 -10.42
CA LEU A 29 -18.28 15.22 -10.09
C LEU A 29 -18.87 15.42 -8.69
N VAL A 30 -18.14 16.11 -7.81
CA VAL A 30 -18.63 16.41 -6.45
C VAL A 30 -19.74 17.45 -6.56
N PRO A 31 -20.96 17.17 -6.03
CA PRO A 31 -22.06 18.12 -6.07
C PRO A 31 -21.76 19.37 -5.22
N GLY A 32 -22.01 20.54 -5.80
CA GLY A 32 -21.76 21.84 -5.17
C GLY A 32 -20.60 22.60 -5.82
N ASP A 33 -20.49 23.87 -5.49
CA ASP A 33 -19.38 24.71 -5.95
C ASP A 33 -18.17 24.51 -5.04
N PRO A 34 -17.04 23.97 -5.55
CA PRO A 34 -15.85 23.74 -4.76
C PRO A 34 -15.33 25.01 -4.07
N ILE A 35 -15.45 26.18 -4.70
CA ILE A 35 -15.00 27.44 -4.13
C ILE A 35 -15.90 27.89 -2.96
N LEU A 36 -17.23 27.79 -3.12
CA LEU A 36 -18.15 28.11 -2.03
C LEU A 36 -17.96 27.15 -0.84
N GLN A 37 -17.70 25.87 -1.11
CA GLN A 37 -17.43 24.91 -0.04
C GLN A 37 -16.10 25.18 0.67
N MET A 38 -15.10 25.71 -0.01
CA MET A 38 -13.80 26.07 0.55
C MET A 38 -13.86 27.37 1.37
N LEU A 39 -14.50 28.41 0.85
CA LEU A 39 -14.59 29.74 1.47
C LEU A 39 -15.73 29.84 2.48
N GLY A 40 -16.71 28.95 2.39
CA GLY A 40 -17.97 29.00 3.17
C GLY A 40 -19.11 29.70 2.41
N GLU A 41 -20.34 29.31 2.69
CA GLU A 41 -21.54 29.83 2.01
C GLU A 41 -21.77 31.33 2.23
N ALA A 42 -21.19 31.90 3.28
CA ALA A 42 -21.27 33.32 3.60
C ALA A 42 -20.15 34.18 2.96
N ALA A 43 -19.32 33.62 2.13
CA ALA A 43 -18.20 34.34 1.50
C ALA A 43 -18.72 35.43 0.53
N PRO A 44 -18.15 36.64 0.52
CA PRO A 44 -18.50 37.70 -0.41
C PRO A 44 -18.38 37.21 -1.87
N PRO A 45 -19.33 37.59 -2.76
CA PRO A 45 -19.25 37.20 -4.17
C PRO A 45 -17.97 37.60 -4.89
N THR A 46 -17.36 38.72 -4.47
CA THR A 46 -16.06 39.20 -4.96
C THR A 46 -14.91 38.21 -4.67
N ASP A 47 -14.90 37.64 -3.46
CA ASP A 47 -13.86 36.71 -3.04
C ASP A 47 -14.03 35.34 -3.72
N VAL A 48 -15.27 34.93 -3.93
CA VAL A 48 -15.63 33.73 -4.69
C VAL A 48 -15.17 33.85 -6.15
N GLN A 49 -15.43 34.99 -6.79
CA GLN A 49 -14.98 35.22 -8.17
C GLN A 49 -13.45 35.31 -8.27
N ALA A 50 -12.81 36.02 -7.35
CA ALA A 50 -11.35 36.09 -7.30
C ALA A 50 -10.71 34.69 -7.11
N ALA A 51 -11.26 33.88 -6.23
CA ALA A 51 -10.80 32.52 -6.04
C ALA A 51 -11.03 31.65 -7.29
N ARG A 52 -12.21 31.73 -7.93
CA ARG A 52 -12.47 31.00 -9.19
C ARG A 52 -11.44 31.34 -10.26
N HIS A 53 -11.12 32.61 -10.41
CA HIS A 53 -10.12 33.08 -11.37
C HIS A 53 -8.71 32.60 -10.98
N ALA A 54 -8.33 32.68 -9.72
CA ALA A 54 -7.04 32.23 -9.22
C ALA A 54 -6.81 30.73 -9.42
N TYR A 55 -7.88 29.92 -9.32
CA TYR A 55 -7.84 28.47 -9.55
C TYR A 55 -8.16 28.06 -11.00
N GLY A 56 -8.43 29.04 -11.89
CA GLY A 56 -8.72 28.79 -13.30
C GLY A 56 -10.03 28.00 -13.54
N LEU A 57 -10.96 28.01 -12.56
CA LEU A 57 -12.23 27.29 -12.64
C LEU A 57 -13.30 28.01 -13.49
N ASP A 58 -13.02 29.23 -13.90
CA ASP A 58 -13.80 30.03 -14.85
C ASP A 58 -13.48 29.70 -16.32
N ALA A 59 -12.35 29.01 -16.58
CA ALA A 59 -11.96 28.60 -17.93
C ALA A 59 -12.79 27.40 -18.43
N PRO A 60 -12.91 27.18 -19.76
CA PRO A 60 -13.52 25.98 -20.33
C PRO A 60 -12.85 24.69 -19.82
N LEU A 61 -13.63 23.61 -19.61
CA LEU A 61 -13.12 22.32 -19.08
C LEU A 61 -11.91 21.79 -19.83
N ARG A 62 -11.85 22.00 -21.14
CA ARG A 62 -10.69 21.59 -21.96
C ARG A 62 -9.41 22.31 -21.56
N GLU A 63 -9.48 23.59 -21.27
CA GLU A 63 -8.33 24.39 -20.84
C GLU A 63 -7.90 24.02 -19.43
N GLN A 64 -8.87 23.83 -18.52
CA GLN A 64 -8.61 23.32 -17.17
C GLN A 64 -7.90 21.96 -17.19
N TYR A 65 -8.34 21.03 -18.07
CA TYR A 65 -7.74 19.72 -18.24
C TYR A 65 -6.29 19.79 -18.76
N VAL A 66 -6.04 20.66 -19.76
CA VAL A 66 -4.69 20.85 -20.28
C VAL A 66 -3.79 21.50 -19.22
N HIS A 67 -4.30 22.48 -18.48
CA HIS A 67 -3.58 23.12 -17.38
C HIS A 67 -3.23 22.12 -16.27
N TYR A 68 -4.19 21.29 -15.87
CA TYR A 68 -3.98 20.25 -14.88
C TYR A 68 -2.89 19.24 -15.31
N TRP A 69 -2.92 18.78 -16.58
CA TRP A 69 -1.89 17.91 -17.12
C TRP A 69 -0.50 18.56 -17.11
N LYS A 70 -0.42 19.83 -17.49
CA LYS A 70 0.83 20.58 -17.40
C LYS A 70 1.34 20.65 -15.96
N GLY A 71 0.47 20.95 -15.02
CA GLY A 71 0.80 20.94 -13.58
C GLY A 71 1.33 19.59 -13.11
N VAL A 72 0.63 18.51 -13.42
CA VAL A 72 1.06 17.13 -13.07
C VAL A 72 2.45 16.80 -13.63
N LEU A 73 2.71 17.14 -14.90
CA LEU A 73 3.99 16.89 -15.55
C LEU A 73 5.16 17.71 -14.96
N HIS A 74 4.88 18.89 -14.43
CA HIS A 74 5.88 19.74 -13.77
C HIS A 74 5.94 19.52 -12.24
N GLY A 75 5.09 18.64 -11.70
CA GLY A 75 5.02 18.42 -10.25
C GLY A 75 4.36 19.54 -9.47
N ASP A 76 3.63 20.44 -10.15
CA ASP A 76 2.85 21.51 -9.55
C ASP A 76 1.37 21.11 -9.51
N LEU A 77 0.87 20.79 -8.32
CA LEU A 77 -0.50 20.36 -8.07
C LEU A 77 -1.39 21.51 -7.52
N GLY A 78 -0.88 22.74 -7.57
CA GLY A 78 -1.56 23.93 -7.08
C GLY A 78 -1.43 24.13 -5.57
N PRO A 79 -1.98 25.25 -5.06
CA PRO A 79 -1.93 25.59 -3.65
C PRO A 79 -3.07 24.92 -2.86
N SER A 80 -2.77 24.51 -1.62
CA SER A 80 -3.76 24.18 -0.62
C SER A 80 -4.22 25.46 0.09
N LEU A 81 -5.51 25.77 0.05
CA LEU A 81 -6.03 26.97 0.73
C LEU A 81 -5.99 26.81 2.26
N ARG A 82 -6.16 25.59 2.76
CA ARG A 82 -6.24 25.37 4.20
C ARG A 82 -4.89 25.37 4.88
N PHE A 83 -3.87 24.82 4.20
CA PHE A 83 -2.51 24.70 4.73
C PHE A 83 -1.58 25.84 4.27
N ASN A 84 -2.03 26.69 3.36
CA ASN A 84 -1.24 27.81 2.81
C ASN A 84 0.11 27.39 2.22
N GLN A 85 0.17 26.18 1.66
CA GLN A 85 1.35 25.55 1.07
C GLN A 85 1.00 24.88 -0.25
N ASN A 86 2.01 24.66 -1.11
CA ASN A 86 1.81 23.89 -2.32
C ASN A 86 1.49 22.41 -1.99
N VAL A 87 0.48 21.85 -2.68
CA VAL A 87 0.02 20.47 -2.51
C VAL A 87 1.14 19.46 -2.70
N SER A 88 2.00 19.68 -3.70
CA SER A 88 3.15 18.79 -3.97
C SER A 88 4.13 18.76 -2.80
N SER A 89 4.37 19.90 -2.14
CA SER A 89 5.22 20.00 -0.95
C SER A 89 4.62 19.24 0.24
N LEU A 90 3.32 19.40 0.49
CA LEU A 90 2.61 18.69 1.55
C LEU A 90 2.68 17.17 1.34
N ILE A 91 2.48 16.72 0.10
CA ILE A 91 2.59 15.30 -0.25
C ILE A 91 4.03 14.81 -0.03
N ALA A 92 5.03 15.53 -0.54
CA ALA A 92 6.43 15.15 -0.40
C ALA A 92 6.87 15.00 1.06
N GLN A 93 6.36 15.83 1.97
CA GLN A 93 6.63 15.74 3.41
C GLN A 93 5.98 14.50 4.06
N ARG A 94 4.82 14.04 3.57
CA ARG A 94 4.05 12.94 4.14
C ARG A 94 4.33 11.59 3.51
N TYR A 95 4.72 11.59 2.24
CA TYR A 95 4.96 10.37 1.47
C TYR A 95 5.97 9.39 2.10
N PRO A 96 7.13 9.83 2.63
CA PRO A 96 8.09 8.95 3.27
C PRO A 96 7.51 8.16 4.45
N TYR A 97 6.60 8.75 5.22
CA TYR A 97 5.95 8.08 6.36
C TYR A 97 5.04 6.94 5.92
N THR A 98 4.25 7.13 4.85
CA THR A 98 3.43 6.04 4.28
C THR A 98 4.28 4.92 3.73
N LEU A 99 5.37 5.23 3.01
CA LEU A 99 6.31 4.22 2.53
C LEU A 99 6.98 3.47 3.69
N GLN A 100 7.43 4.17 4.72
CA GLN A 100 8.03 3.57 5.91
C GLN A 100 7.07 2.58 6.59
N LEU A 101 5.81 2.99 6.79
CA LEU A 101 4.79 2.12 7.37
C LEU A 101 4.51 0.90 6.51
N THR A 102 4.36 1.09 5.19
CA THR A 102 4.08 0.00 4.25
C THR A 102 5.22 -1.01 4.20
N LEU A 103 6.47 -0.54 4.14
CA LEU A 103 7.65 -1.40 4.17
C LEU A 103 7.78 -2.14 5.49
N ALA A 104 7.51 -1.49 6.63
CA ALA A 104 7.51 -2.13 7.92
C ALA A 104 6.41 -3.21 8.03
N ALA A 105 5.21 -2.93 7.52
CA ALA A 105 4.11 -3.91 7.48
C ALA A 105 4.46 -5.13 6.60
N LEU A 106 5.10 -4.92 5.45
CA LEU A 106 5.61 -6.01 4.62
C LEU A 106 6.68 -6.83 5.34
N LEU A 107 7.61 -6.17 6.01
CA LEU A 107 8.65 -6.85 6.77
C LEU A 107 8.02 -7.71 7.88
N VAL A 108 7.08 -7.17 8.65
CA VAL A 108 6.34 -7.94 9.67
C VAL A 108 5.62 -9.13 9.04
N ALA A 109 4.94 -8.93 7.91
CA ALA A 109 4.23 -10.00 7.22
C ALA A 109 5.17 -11.12 6.79
N VAL A 110 6.33 -10.80 6.22
CA VAL A 110 7.35 -11.77 5.78
C VAL A 110 7.97 -12.50 6.96
N LEU A 111 8.37 -11.76 8.02
CA LEU A 111 9.01 -12.33 9.21
C LEU A 111 8.09 -13.30 9.97
N LEU A 112 6.78 -13.05 9.96
CA LEU A 112 5.80 -13.94 10.60
C LEU A 112 5.41 -15.11 9.68
N SER A 113 5.17 -14.85 8.41
CA SER A 113 4.58 -15.84 7.50
C SER A 113 5.57 -16.94 7.07
N ILE A 114 6.84 -16.60 6.80
CA ILE A 114 7.79 -17.59 6.31
C ILE A 114 8.07 -18.68 7.38
N PRO A 115 8.46 -18.35 8.63
CA PRO A 115 8.69 -19.36 9.63
C PRO A 115 7.44 -20.17 9.97
N ALA A 116 6.27 -19.50 10.08
CA ALA A 116 5.01 -20.14 10.38
C ALA A 116 4.58 -21.09 9.27
N GLY A 117 4.65 -20.66 8.00
CA GLY A 117 4.28 -21.48 6.85
C GLY A 117 5.18 -22.69 6.65
N VAL A 118 6.51 -22.49 6.78
CA VAL A 118 7.50 -23.60 6.70
C VAL A 118 7.25 -24.61 7.81
N ARG A 119 7.08 -24.17 9.08
CA ARG A 119 6.82 -25.05 10.20
C ARG A 119 5.52 -25.82 10.02
N SER A 120 4.46 -25.15 9.57
CA SER A 120 3.16 -25.74 9.27
C SER A 120 3.26 -26.84 8.20
N ALA A 121 4.03 -26.59 7.12
CA ALA A 121 4.27 -27.58 6.06
C ALA A 121 5.08 -28.79 6.52
N GLN A 122 6.18 -28.56 7.29
CA GLN A 122 7.02 -29.63 7.84
C GLN A 122 6.25 -30.54 8.81
N ARG A 123 5.30 -29.98 9.56
CA ARG A 123 4.53 -30.69 10.58
C ARG A 123 3.07 -30.87 10.18
N ARG A 124 2.84 -31.16 8.90
CA ARG A 124 1.52 -31.37 8.32
C ARG A 124 0.65 -32.27 9.20
N ASN A 125 -0.60 -31.86 9.44
CA ASN A 125 -1.64 -32.54 10.24
C ASN A 125 -1.30 -32.67 11.75
N ARG A 126 -0.20 -32.13 12.24
CA ARG A 126 0.13 -32.06 13.66
C ARG A 126 -0.55 -30.84 14.32
N TRP A 127 -0.44 -30.78 15.62
CA TRP A 127 -1.08 -29.70 16.37
C TRP A 127 -0.53 -28.31 16.02
N ASP A 128 0.80 -28.17 15.77
CA ASP A 128 1.41 -26.93 15.31
C ASP A 128 0.75 -26.45 14.01
N ASP A 129 0.55 -27.33 13.03
CA ASP A 129 -0.10 -27.01 11.75
C ASP A 129 -1.54 -26.53 11.98
N ARG A 130 -2.28 -27.20 12.87
CA ARG A 130 -3.66 -26.81 13.21
C ARG A 130 -3.71 -25.44 13.88
N VAL A 131 -2.84 -25.18 14.87
CA VAL A 131 -2.76 -23.87 15.56
C VAL A 131 -2.41 -22.75 14.59
N ILE A 132 -1.35 -22.93 13.78
CA ILE A 132 -0.94 -21.92 12.79
C ILE A 132 -2.08 -21.66 11.79
N SER A 133 -2.77 -22.71 11.32
CA SER A 133 -3.90 -22.56 10.40
C SER A 133 -5.07 -21.81 11.02
N VAL A 134 -5.42 -22.12 12.28
CA VAL A 134 -6.49 -21.43 13.01
C VAL A 134 -6.13 -19.97 13.25
N VAL A 135 -4.90 -19.67 13.72
CA VAL A 135 -4.42 -18.28 13.92
C VAL A 135 -4.42 -17.50 12.61
N SER A 136 -3.99 -18.14 11.51
CA SER A 136 -4.06 -17.50 10.18
C SER A 136 -5.49 -17.23 9.74
N LEU A 137 -6.44 -18.13 10.04
CA LEU A 137 -7.84 -17.92 9.72
C LEU A 137 -8.42 -16.74 10.52
N PHE A 138 -8.11 -16.66 11.81
CA PHE A 138 -8.49 -15.50 12.64
C PHE A 138 -7.89 -14.19 12.10
N GLY A 139 -6.60 -14.20 11.74
CA GLY A 139 -5.93 -13.02 11.17
C GLY A 139 -6.58 -12.52 9.88
N LEU A 140 -7.14 -13.41 9.06
CA LEU A 140 -7.89 -13.05 7.84
C LEU A 140 -9.29 -12.50 8.16
N SER A 141 -9.94 -13.06 9.18
CA SER A 141 -11.32 -12.69 9.54
C SER A 141 -11.38 -11.38 10.33
N PHE A 142 -10.27 -10.95 10.91
CA PHE A 142 -10.24 -9.77 11.77
C PHE A 142 -10.01 -8.50 10.93
N PRO A 143 -10.95 -7.53 10.96
CA PRO A 143 -10.76 -6.26 10.24
C PRO A 143 -9.59 -5.46 10.84
N ASN A 144 -8.72 -4.89 9.97
CA ASN A 144 -7.56 -4.11 10.40
C ASN A 144 -7.93 -2.94 11.32
N PHE A 145 -9.09 -2.29 11.06
CA PHE A 145 -9.56 -1.18 11.89
C PHE A 145 -9.93 -1.59 13.33
N ALA A 146 -10.26 -2.86 13.57
CA ALA A 146 -10.56 -3.37 14.90
C ALA A 146 -9.30 -3.85 15.62
N LEU A 147 -8.33 -4.40 14.88
CA LEU A 147 -7.06 -4.89 15.44
C LEU A 147 -6.22 -3.75 16.05
N GLY A 148 -6.15 -2.60 15.37
CA GLY A 148 -5.38 -1.46 15.83
C GLY A 148 -5.74 -0.99 17.26
N PRO A 149 -7.00 -0.63 17.54
CA PRO A 149 -7.44 -0.25 18.88
C PRO A 149 -7.22 -1.33 19.95
N ILE A 150 -7.37 -2.62 19.60
CA ILE A 150 -7.10 -3.73 20.53
C ILE A 150 -5.63 -3.79 20.90
N LEU A 151 -4.73 -3.66 19.91
CA LEU A 151 -3.29 -3.63 20.16
C LEU A 151 -2.89 -2.41 21.01
N ILE A 152 -3.47 -1.24 20.74
CA ILE A 152 -3.27 -0.03 21.56
C ILE A 152 -3.69 -0.30 23.00
N LEU A 153 -4.92 -0.81 23.20
CA LEU A 153 -5.46 -1.09 24.53
C LEU A 153 -4.55 -2.03 25.32
N PHE A 154 -4.05 -3.09 24.69
CA PHE A 154 -3.26 -4.11 25.36
C PHE A 154 -1.80 -3.69 25.54
N PHE A 155 -1.10 -3.32 24.49
CA PHE A 155 0.35 -3.07 24.53
C PHE A 155 0.70 -1.65 24.98
N ALA A 156 -0.11 -0.65 24.63
CA ALA A 156 0.19 0.73 25.00
C ALA A 156 -0.45 1.13 26.34
N ILE A 157 -1.73 0.82 26.56
CA ILE A 157 -2.45 1.29 27.76
C ILE A 157 -2.25 0.34 28.94
N LYS A 158 -2.51 -0.99 28.74
CA LYS A 158 -2.42 -1.94 29.87
C LYS A 158 -1.00 -2.30 30.25
N LEU A 159 -0.13 -2.56 29.26
CA LEU A 159 1.26 -2.96 29.51
C LEU A 159 2.24 -1.79 29.54
N GLY A 160 1.92 -0.61 28.98
CA GLY A 160 2.81 0.54 28.92
C GLY A 160 4.11 0.32 28.11
N LEU A 161 4.14 -0.68 27.21
CA LEU A 161 5.35 -1.10 26.50
C LEU A 161 5.62 -0.28 25.23
N LEU A 162 4.56 0.20 24.57
CA LEU A 162 4.63 0.87 23.28
C LEU A 162 3.80 2.15 23.30
N PRO A 163 4.14 3.15 22.46
CA PRO A 163 3.36 4.38 22.38
C PRO A 163 1.99 4.15 21.76
N VAL A 164 1.00 4.93 22.19
CA VAL A 164 -0.38 4.87 21.68
C VAL A 164 -0.47 5.35 20.24
N SER A 165 0.23 6.45 19.91
CA SER A 165 0.09 7.14 18.61
C SER A 165 1.27 8.06 18.34
N GLY A 166 1.36 8.60 17.12
CA GLY A 166 2.40 9.54 16.72
C GLY A 166 3.50 8.89 15.89
N SER A 167 4.63 9.58 15.77
CA SER A 167 5.81 9.16 15.00
C SER A 167 7.09 9.65 15.68
N GLY A 168 8.26 9.30 15.15
CA GLY A 168 9.55 9.81 15.61
C GLY A 168 10.51 8.74 16.14
N THR A 169 10.01 7.60 16.61
CA THR A 169 10.86 6.47 17.03
C THR A 169 10.38 5.16 16.42
N LEU A 170 11.25 4.14 16.39
CA LEU A 170 10.87 2.81 15.90
C LEU A 170 9.72 2.19 16.72
N ALA A 171 9.60 2.53 18.01
CA ALA A 171 8.51 2.05 18.84
C ALA A 171 7.13 2.48 18.34
N HIS A 172 7.00 3.69 17.79
CA HIS A 172 5.74 4.18 17.19
C HIS A 172 5.35 3.40 15.92
N LEU A 173 6.29 2.74 15.26
CA LEU A 173 6.05 1.98 14.03
C LEU A 173 5.55 0.56 14.29
N VAL A 174 5.84 0.00 15.47
CA VAL A 174 5.59 -1.43 15.77
C VAL A 174 4.10 -1.78 15.70
N LEU A 175 3.25 -1.09 16.45
CA LEU A 175 1.81 -1.39 16.48
C LEU A 175 1.12 -1.16 15.13
N PRO A 176 1.34 -0.01 14.43
CA PRO A 176 0.82 0.20 13.09
C PRO A 176 1.28 -0.87 12.08
N ALA A 177 2.56 -1.25 12.11
CA ALA A 177 3.11 -2.26 11.21
C ALA A 177 2.51 -3.66 11.46
N ILE A 178 2.31 -4.05 12.72
CA ILE A 178 1.64 -5.31 13.08
C ILE A 178 0.17 -5.28 12.66
N THR A 179 -0.53 -4.16 12.90
CA THR A 179 -1.93 -3.99 12.52
C THR A 179 -2.12 -4.19 11.02
N MET A 180 -1.29 -3.54 10.23
CA MET A 180 -1.39 -3.56 8.76
C MET A 180 -0.82 -4.84 8.15
N GLY A 181 0.31 -5.34 8.70
CA GLY A 181 0.99 -6.54 8.22
C GLY A 181 0.36 -7.85 8.68
N GLY A 182 -0.45 -7.85 9.74
CA GLY A 182 -1.01 -9.06 10.34
C GLY A 182 -1.93 -9.85 9.41
N ALA A 183 -2.85 -9.17 8.73
CA ALA A 183 -3.74 -9.80 7.74
C ALA A 183 -2.94 -10.36 6.55
N LEU A 184 -1.94 -9.62 6.07
CA LEU A 184 -1.05 -10.07 5.01
C LEU A 184 -0.21 -11.28 5.47
N ALA A 185 0.29 -11.27 6.71
CA ALA A 185 1.00 -12.40 7.30
C ALA A 185 0.16 -13.68 7.26
N ALA A 186 -1.13 -13.58 7.55
CA ALA A 186 -2.05 -14.71 7.51
C ALA A 186 -2.22 -15.27 6.09
N ILE A 187 -2.39 -14.41 5.09
CA ILE A 187 -2.46 -14.81 3.67
C ILE A 187 -1.18 -15.53 3.25
N LEU A 188 -0.04 -14.89 3.51
CA LEU A 188 1.27 -15.42 3.12
C LEU A 188 1.62 -16.70 3.84
N THR A 189 1.25 -16.87 5.13
CA THR A 189 1.48 -18.11 5.88
C THR A 189 0.81 -19.31 5.20
N ARG A 190 -0.44 -19.15 4.79
CA ARG A 190 -1.17 -20.20 4.07
C ARG A 190 -0.54 -20.50 2.71
N MET A 191 -0.10 -19.45 2.00
CA MET A 191 0.54 -19.60 0.70
C MET A 191 1.89 -20.30 0.82
N VAL A 192 2.75 -19.86 1.75
CA VAL A 192 4.04 -20.52 2.03
C VAL A 192 3.82 -21.98 2.39
N ARG A 193 2.84 -22.28 3.25
CA ARG A 193 2.48 -23.66 3.62
C ARG A 193 2.14 -24.51 2.39
N THR A 194 1.24 -24.02 1.53
CA THR A 194 0.79 -24.75 0.34
C THR A 194 1.95 -24.98 -0.63
N SER A 195 2.68 -23.93 -0.99
CA SER A 195 3.83 -24.03 -1.89
C SER A 195 4.93 -24.94 -1.32
N MET A 196 5.19 -24.88 -0.02
CA MET A 196 6.14 -25.77 0.64
C MET A 196 5.69 -27.24 0.59
N LEU A 197 4.42 -27.55 0.77
CA LEU A 197 3.91 -28.90 0.67
C LEU A 197 4.05 -29.46 -0.74
N GLU A 198 3.79 -28.65 -1.75
CA GLU A 198 4.00 -29.01 -3.16
C GLU A 198 5.48 -29.29 -3.44
N GLU A 199 6.38 -28.40 -3.04
CA GLU A 199 7.82 -28.56 -3.27
C GLU A 199 8.42 -29.74 -2.51
N LEU A 200 8.04 -29.95 -1.25
CA LEU A 200 8.53 -31.07 -0.45
C LEU A 200 8.12 -32.45 -1.00
N SER A 201 7.14 -32.52 -1.88
CA SER A 201 6.69 -33.75 -2.55
C SER A 201 7.45 -34.09 -3.84
N GLN A 202 8.28 -33.15 -4.37
CA GLN A 202 8.99 -33.29 -5.65
C GLN A 202 10.15 -34.28 -5.59
N ASP A 203 10.46 -34.89 -6.74
CA ASP A 203 11.50 -35.92 -6.85
C ASP A 203 12.93 -35.40 -6.56
N TYR A 204 13.18 -34.12 -6.87
CA TYR A 204 14.49 -33.52 -6.53
C TYR A 204 14.74 -33.44 -5.01
N ILE A 205 13.66 -33.31 -4.23
CA ILE A 205 13.73 -33.34 -2.76
C ILE A 205 14.00 -34.77 -2.26
N ARG A 206 13.36 -35.78 -2.88
CA ARG A 206 13.68 -37.19 -2.57
C ARG A 206 15.14 -37.51 -2.88
N THR A 207 15.63 -37.02 -4.01
CA THR A 207 17.04 -37.17 -4.41
C THR A 207 17.98 -36.47 -3.42
N ALA A 208 17.66 -35.28 -2.96
CA ALA A 208 18.45 -34.55 -1.97
C ALA A 208 18.55 -35.32 -0.63
N ARG A 209 17.45 -35.90 -0.16
CA ARG A 209 17.42 -36.77 1.03
C ARG A 209 18.20 -38.07 0.83
N ALA A 210 18.08 -38.71 -0.35
CA ALA A 210 18.82 -39.92 -0.68
C ALA A 210 20.33 -39.69 -0.71
N LYS A 211 20.80 -38.47 -1.04
CA LYS A 211 22.21 -38.06 -0.96
C LYS A 211 22.68 -37.77 0.47
N GLY A 212 21.85 -37.96 1.49
CA GLY A 212 22.24 -37.76 2.89
C GLY A 212 22.26 -36.28 3.34
N LEU A 213 21.68 -35.37 2.58
CA LEU A 213 21.65 -33.96 2.99
C LEU A 213 20.80 -33.78 4.28
N PRO A 214 21.26 -33.00 5.26
CA PRO A 214 20.50 -32.73 6.47
C PRO A 214 19.19 -31.98 6.18
N GLU A 215 18.13 -32.31 6.91
CA GLU A 215 16.76 -31.85 6.61
C GLU A 215 16.64 -30.31 6.57
N HIS A 216 17.37 -29.57 7.39
CA HIS A 216 17.37 -28.12 7.35
C HIS A 216 17.88 -27.57 5.99
N ILE A 217 18.87 -28.21 5.37
CA ILE A 217 19.37 -27.81 4.02
C ILE A 217 18.31 -28.17 2.96
N VAL A 218 17.69 -29.34 3.05
CA VAL A 218 16.63 -29.76 2.13
C VAL A 218 15.45 -28.77 2.18
N VAL A 219 15.03 -28.38 3.38
CA VAL A 219 13.90 -27.46 3.56
C VAL A 219 14.24 -26.04 3.15
N TYR A 220 15.26 -25.42 3.76
CA TYR A 220 15.49 -23.99 3.59
C TYR A 220 16.25 -23.64 2.30
N ARG A 221 17.15 -24.48 1.84
CA ARG A 221 17.97 -24.20 0.64
C ARG A 221 17.33 -24.75 -0.65
N HIS A 222 16.66 -25.89 -0.60
CA HIS A 222 16.09 -26.52 -1.79
C HIS A 222 14.58 -26.25 -1.92
N ALA A 223 13.77 -26.61 -0.93
CA ALA A 223 12.31 -26.47 -1.05
C ALA A 223 11.86 -25.01 -0.94
N LEU A 224 12.28 -24.28 0.11
CA LEU A 224 11.84 -22.90 0.36
C LEU A 224 12.17 -21.97 -0.79
N ARG A 225 13.35 -22.11 -1.40
CA ARG A 225 13.77 -21.28 -2.52
C ARG A 225 12.77 -21.31 -3.68
N ASN A 226 12.26 -22.48 -4.03
CA ASN A 226 11.29 -22.65 -5.10
C ASN A 226 9.87 -22.26 -4.63
N ALA A 227 9.50 -22.62 -3.39
CA ALA A 227 8.23 -22.26 -2.79
C ALA A 227 8.02 -20.75 -2.65
N MET A 228 9.09 -19.95 -2.62
CA MET A 228 9.01 -18.48 -2.55
C MET A 228 8.60 -17.81 -3.86
N ILE A 229 8.67 -18.48 -5.01
CA ILE A 229 8.34 -17.87 -6.31
C ILE A 229 6.91 -17.30 -6.33
N PRO A 230 5.84 -18.07 -6.01
CA PRO A 230 4.49 -17.52 -5.95
C PRO A 230 4.31 -16.53 -4.80
N VAL A 231 5.03 -16.69 -3.69
CA VAL A 231 4.95 -15.79 -2.52
C VAL A 231 5.46 -14.38 -2.88
N ILE A 232 6.58 -14.28 -3.58
CA ILE A 232 7.15 -12.99 -4.04
C ILE A 232 6.17 -12.28 -4.98
N THR A 233 5.50 -13.02 -5.84
CA THR A 233 4.48 -12.46 -6.75
C THR A 233 3.33 -11.82 -5.97
N VAL A 234 2.80 -12.53 -4.97
CA VAL A 234 1.71 -12.01 -4.13
C VAL A 234 2.18 -10.84 -3.27
N LEU A 235 3.42 -10.88 -2.75
CA LEU A 235 4.00 -9.75 -2.02
C LEU A 235 4.00 -8.46 -2.85
N GLY A 236 4.39 -8.55 -4.11
CA GLY A 236 4.38 -7.39 -5.01
C GLY A 236 2.97 -6.83 -5.22
N LEU A 237 1.99 -7.69 -5.50
CA LEU A 237 0.59 -7.27 -5.66
C LEU A 237 0.01 -6.67 -4.38
N GLN A 238 0.34 -7.25 -3.22
CA GLN A 238 -0.16 -6.79 -1.92
C GLN A 238 0.48 -5.47 -1.45
N PHE A 239 1.64 -5.10 -1.98
CA PHE A 239 2.22 -3.80 -1.68
C PHE A 239 1.28 -2.64 -2.05
N GLY A 240 0.68 -2.70 -3.24
CA GLY A 240 -0.31 -1.70 -3.67
C GLY A 240 -1.57 -1.70 -2.79
N ALA A 241 -2.07 -2.88 -2.41
CA ALA A 241 -3.21 -2.99 -1.50
C ALA A 241 -2.90 -2.45 -0.10
N LEU A 242 -1.68 -2.64 0.40
CA LEU A 242 -1.23 -2.06 1.67
C LEU A 242 -1.18 -0.53 1.62
N LEU A 243 -0.71 0.06 0.52
CA LEU A 243 -0.73 1.52 0.35
C LEU A 243 -2.15 2.09 0.45
N ALA A 244 -3.13 1.44 -0.19
CA ALA A 244 -4.54 1.84 -0.08
C ALA A 244 -5.08 1.61 1.34
N GLY A 245 -4.71 0.52 2.00
CA GLY A 245 -5.11 0.19 3.37
C GLY A 245 -4.43 1.05 4.46
N ALA A 246 -3.34 1.72 4.12
CA ALA A 246 -2.60 2.57 5.06
C ALA A 246 -3.45 3.70 5.65
N ILE A 247 -4.43 4.23 4.91
CA ILE A 247 -5.30 5.35 5.31
C ILE A 247 -5.92 5.10 6.71
N VAL A 248 -6.51 3.94 6.90
CA VAL A 248 -7.19 3.58 8.16
C VAL A 248 -6.18 3.45 9.30
N THR A 249 -5.07 2.75 9.06
CA THR A 249 -4.02 2.54 10.07
C THR A 249 -3.34 3.85 10.45
N GLU A 250 -3.01 4.70 9.48
CA GLU A 250 -2.44 6.03 9.70
C GLU A 250 -3.36 6.92 10.55
N THR A 251 -4.68 6.82 10.31
CA THR A 251 -5.67 7.59 11.08
C THR A 251 -5.75 7.08 12.52
N ILE A 252 -5.85 5.78 12.74
CA ILE A 252 -5.93 5.17 14.09
C ILE A 252 -4.71 5.53 14.94
N PHE A 253 -3.52 5.37 14.39
CA PHE A 253 -2.27 5.60 15.11
C PHE A 253 -1.75 7.04 15.01
N SER A 254 -2.51 7.95 14.40
CA SER A 254 -2.07 9.33 14.12
C SER A 254 -0.73 9.40 13.40
N TRP A 255 -0.43 8.41 12.56
CA TRP A 255 0.78 8.35 11.76
C TRP A 255 0.74 9.43 10.66
N PRO A 256 1.80 10.24 10.48
CA PRO A 256 1.73 11.42 9.61
C PRO A 256 1.93 11.11 8.12
N GLY A 257 1.20 10.14 7.58
CA GLY A 257 1.28 9.73 6.18
C GLY A 257 0.28 10.43 5.25
N ILE A 258 0.31 10.04 3.96
CA ILE A 258 -0.59 10.58 2.92
C ILE A 258 -2.04 10.19 3.17
N GLY A 259 -2.30 8.99 3.66
CA GLY A 259 -3.67 8.54 3.92
C GLY A 259 -4.37 9.42 4.96
N ARG A 260 -3.68 9.71 6.08
CA ARG A 260 -4.18 10.65 7.09
C ARG A 260 -4.32 12.06 6.52
N LEU A 261 -3.37 12.52 5.71
CA LEU A 261 -3.46 13.81 5.02
C LEU A 261 -4.69 13.88 4.13
N THR A 262 -5.03 12.80 3.41
CA THR A 262 -6.24 12.69 2.58
C THR A 262 -7.50 12.85 3.41
N ILE A 263 -7.61 12.17 4.56
CA ILE A 263 -8.76 12.30 5.47
C ILE A 263 -8.88 13.73 6.01
N GLN A 264 -7.76 14.34 6.39
CA GLN A 264 -7.74 15.75 6.83
C GLN A 264 -8.18 16.70 5.71
N ALA A 265 -7.71 16.48 4.48
CA ALA A 265 -8.10 17.26 3.32
C ALA A 265 -9.60 17.16 3.02
N ILE A 266 -10.17 15.94 3.10
CA ILE A 266 -11.61 15.71 2.94
C ILE A 266 -12.41 16.46 4.03
N GLY A 267 -12.01 16.33 5.30
CA GLY A 267 -12.65 17.00 6.42
C GLY A 267 -12.59 18.52 6.32
N ASN A 268 -11.52 19.04 5.77
CA ASN A 268 -11.32 20.47 5.53
C ASN A 268 -11.91 20.97 4.20
N ARG A 269 -12.50 20.09 3.39
CA ARG A 269 -13.01 20.38 2.04
C ARG A 269 -11.95 21.00 1.10
N ASP A 270 -10.69 20.61 1.28
CA ASP A 270 -9.56 21.06 0.46
C ASP A 270 -9.44 20.17 -0.80
N TYR A 271 -10.19 20.51 -1.83
CA TYR A 271 -10.33 19.69 -3.03
C TYR A 271 -9.01 19.46 -3.77
N TYR A 272 -8.16 20.48 -3.88
CA TYR A 272 -6.85 20.35 -4.55
C TYR A 272 -5.92 19.40 -3.79
N LEU A 273 -5.94 19.48 -2.46
CA LEU A 273 -5.16 18.56 -1.64
C LEU A 273 -5.71 17.13 -1.71
N VAL A 274 -7.04 16.95 -1.69
CA VAL A 274 -7.67 15.64 -1.90
C VAL A 274 -7.27 15.06 -3.26
N GLN A 275 -7.39 15.87 -4.32
CA GLN A 275 -7.03 15.49 -5.68
C GLN A 275 -5.56 15.09 -5.78
N GLY A 276 -4.66 15.90 -5.22
CA GLY A 276 -3.23 15.61 -5.21
C GLY A 276 -2.88 14.34 -4.43
N CYS A 277 -3.49 14.12 -3.27
CA CYS A 277 -3.27 12.90 -2.48
C CYS A 277 -3.75 11.64 -3.21
N ILE A 278 -4.95 11.68 -3.81
CA ILE A 278 -5.49 10.55 -4.58
C ILE A 278 -4.61 10.28 -5.81
N LEU A 279 -4.18 11.33 -6.50
CA LEU A 279 -3.24 11.21 -7.63
C LEU A 279 -1.93 10.54 -7.21
N ALA A 280 -1.32 11.00 -6.12
CA ALA A 280 -0.07 10.45 -5.61
C ALA A 280 -0.22 8.96 -5.23
N ILE A 281 -1.29 8.58 -4.54
CA ILE A 281 -1.60 7.18 -4.19
C ILE A 281 -1.80 6.36 -5.47
N GLY A 282 -2.59 6.86 -6.42
CA GLY A 282 -2.89 6.17 -7.68
C GLY A 282 -1.64 5.96 -8.54
N LEU A 283 -0.81 6.98 -8.72
CA LEU A 283 0.45 6.87 -9.45
C LEU A 283 1.44 5.92 -8.77
N THR A 284 1.48 5.94 -7.43
CA THR A 284 2.31 4.99 -6.67
C THR A 284 1.84 3.54 -6.90
N TYR A 285 0.53 3.31 -6.88
CA TYR A 285 -0.03 1.99 -7.17
C TYR A 285 0.38 1.49 -8.57
N VAL A 286 0.26 2.37 -9.58
CA VAL A 286 0.69 2.05 -10.96
C VAL A 286 2.18 1.76 -11.03
N ALA A 287 3.02 2.60 -10.39
CA ALA A 287 4.47 2.42 -10.37
C ALA A 287 4.88 1.11 -9.68
N VAL A 288 4.25 0.77 -8.56
CA VAL A 288 4.52 -0.48 -7.83
C VAL A 288 4.11 -1.71 -8.65
N ASN A 289 2.95 -1.69 -9.29
CA ASN A 289 2.54 -2.79 -10.18
C ASN A 289 3.50 -2.95 -11.36
N PHE A 290 3.92 -1.84 -11.96
CA PHE A 290 4.92 -1.87 -13.03
C PHE A 290 6.25 -2.48 -12.54
N LEU A 291 6.74 -2.07 -11.38
CA LEU A 291 7.97 -2.63 -10.78
C LEU A 291 7.80 -4.13 -10.43
N THR A 292 6.65 -4.53 -9.93
CA THR A 292 6.33 -5.93 -9.63
C THR A 292 6.35 -6.78 -10.90
N ASP A 293 5.77 -6.30 -11.99
CA ASP A 293 5.81 -6.96 -13.29
C ASP A 293 7.25 -7.12 -13.82
N LEU A 294 8.10 -6.10 -13.62
CA LEU A 294 9.52 -6.17 -13.96
C LEU A 294 10.25 -7.22 -13.12
N LEU A 295 10.07 -7.21 -11.80
CA LEU A 295 10.66 -8.20 -10.91
C LEU A 295 10.21 -9.61 -11.26
N TYR A 296 8.94 -9.79 -11.60
CA TYR A 296 8.39 -11.06 -12.03
C TYR A 296 9.05 -11.57 -13.32
N SER A 297 9.27 -10.69 -14.30
CA SER A 297 9.95 -11.03 -15.54
C SER A 297 11.41 -11.43 -15.34
N VAL A 298 12.07 -10.91 -14.30
CA VAL A 298 13.44 -11.28 -13.92
C VAL A 298 13.46 -12.62 -13.19
N ALA A 299 12.50 -12.84 -12.27
CA ALA A 299 12.41 -14.06 -11.46
C ALA A 299 11.99 -15.29 -12.29
N ASN A 300 11.15 -15.11 -13.30
CA ASN A 300 10.67 -16.21 -14.16
C ASN A 300 11.01 -15.97 -15.64
N PRO A 301 12.16 -16.48 -16.13
CA PRO A 301 12.60 -16.29 -17.51
C PRO A 301 11.66 -16.90 -18.57
N ARG A 302 10.77 -17.84 -18.19
CA ARG A 302 9.84 -18.50 -19.10
C ARG A 302 8.72 -17.58 -19.63
N ILE A 303 8.51 -16.43 -19.00
CA ILE A 303 7.48 -15.45 -19.40
C ILE A 303 8.02 -14.47 -20.46
N ARG A 304 9.29 -14.57 -20.82
CA ARG A 304 9.93 -13.68 -21.81
C ARG A 304 9.69 -14.08 -23.27
N GLN A 305 8.90 -15.12 -23.52
CA GLN A 305 8.54 -15.57 -24.87
C GLN A 305 7.31 -14.86 -25.41
#